data_22843956b63e318d65056fb6499cd4bf
#
_entry.id   22843956b63e318d65056fb6499cd4bf
#
_cell.length_a   1.000
_cell.length_b   1.000
_cell.length_c   1.000
_cell.angle_alpha   90.00
_cell.angle_beta   90.00
_cell.angle_gamma   90.00
#
_symmetry.space_group_name_H-M   'P 1'
#
loop_
_entity.id
_entity.type
_entity.pdbx_description
1 polymer ?
#
loop_
_entity_poly.entity_id
_entity_poly.type
_entity_poly.pdbx_seq_one_letter_code
_entity_poly.pdbx_strand_id
1 'polypeptide(L)'
;MFLAVPSIIGPPPVELREATGVAIATAKESVVSEWNGYPRLDFIVDGRPCILVSPHMAAANKPWIWRTEFFDDTPAVDLALLARGYHVAYIDMQDMYGSPASMTIMDKFYDRLTTQGSLSGKCVLEGFSRGGLFALNWAALRPEHVASIYVDAPVCDMKSWPGGKGRSNGSPEDWEKCKAIYGFATEEQAMTYRNNPIDTTMLRPIAESHIPILAVCGDADLVVPMDENILILKKRFLELGGNIEVITKPGVGHHPHS
;
A
#
# COMPACT_ATOMS: atom_id res chain seq x y z
N MET A 1 -23.47 -63.62 4.47
CA MET A 1 -22.37 -63.12 3.58
C MET A 1 -22.49 -61.60 3.55
N PHE A 2 -21.85 -60.95 4.52
CA PHE A 2 -21.88 -59.49 4.62
C PHE A 2 -20.66 -58.93 3.89
N LEU A 3 -20.92 -58.17 2.85
CA LEU A 3 -19.88 -57.43 2.11
C LEU A 3 -19.49 -56.18 2.90
N ALA A 4 -18.22 -56.11 3.31
CA ALA A 4 -17.62 -54.94 3.95
C ALA A 4 -17.46 -53.82 2.91
N VAL A 5 -17.97 -52.63 3.22
CA VAL A 5 -17.77 -51.39 2.48
C VAL A 5 -16.39 -50.86 2.89
N PRO A 6 -15.47 -50.55 1.95
CA PRO A 6 -14.22 -49.93 2.32
C PRO A 6 -14.42 -48.49 2.74
N SER A 7 -13.95 -48.15 3.93
CA SER A 7 -13.83 -46.78 4.42
C SER A 7 -12.91 -45.98 3.47
N ILE A 8 -13.45 -44.99 2.80
CA ILE A 8 -12.65 -43.98 2.07
C ILE A 8 -12.06 -43.05 3.12
N ILE A 9 -10.82 -43.35 3.54
CA ILE A 9 -10.00 -42.39 4.27
C ILE A 9 -9.60 -41.35 3.25
N GLY A 10 -10.17 -40.15 3.37
CA GLY A 10 -9.73 -38.98 2.57
C GLY A 10 -8.25 -38.70 2.82
N PRO A 11 -7.54 -38.07 1.87
CA PRO A 11 -6.15 -37.72 2.07
C PRO A 11 -6.01 -36.85 3.33
N PRO A 12 -4.91 -37.00 4.10
CA PRO A 12 -4.66 -36.16 5.27
C PRO A 12 -4.65 -34.68 4.83
N PRO A 13 -5.07 -33.75 5.71
CA PRO A 13 -5.05 -32.32 5.37
C PRO A 13 -3.61 -31.96 4.99
N VAL A 14 -3.45 -31.46 3.77
CA VAL A 14 -2.18 -30.89 3.29
C VAL A 14 -1.80 -29.82 4.29
N GLU A 15 -0.62 -29.93 4.90
CA GLU A 15 -0.15 -28.90 5.83
C GLU A 15 -0.03 -27.59 5.06
N LEU A 16 -0.95 -26.66 5.32
CA LEU A 16 -1.00 -25.29 4.75
C LEU A 16 0.34 -24.55 4.89
N ARG A 17 1.24 -25.03 5.76
CA ARG A 17 2.59 -24.49 5.98
C ARG A 17 3.51 -24.58 4.76
N GLU A 18 3.37 -25.58 3.91
CA GLU A 18 4.20 -25.72 2.69
C GLU A 18 3.68 -24.87 1.53
N ALA A 19 2.37 -24.57 1.50
CA ALA A 19 1.76 -23.81 0.40
C ALA A 19 2.17 -22.32 0.40
N THR A 20 2.51 -21.72 1.56
CA THR A 20 2.89 -20.30 1.61
C THR A 20 4.33 -20.05 1.18
N GLY A 21 5.21 -21.07 1.21
CA GLY A 21 6.62 -20.95 0.81
C GLY A 21 7.41 -19.82 1.51
N VAL A 22 6.80 -19.21 2.52
CA VAL A 22 7.33 -18.08 3.28
C VAL A 22 7.42 -18.49 4.74
N ALA A 23 8.65 -18.68 5.23
CA ALA A 23 8.94 -19.05 6.61
C ALA A 23 8.77 -17.85 7.57
N ILE A 24 7.59 -17.24 7.63
CA ILE A 24 7.29 -16.19 8.65
C ILE A 24 6.97 -16.81 10.01
N ALA A 25 6.91 -18.14 10.07
CA ALA A 25 6.49 -18.83 11.27
C ALA A 25 7.61 -19.04 12.26
N THR A 26 7.57 -18.33 13.37
CA THR A 26 7.91 -18.84 14.71
C THR A 26 7.35 -17.96 15.83
N ALA A 27 6.36 -17.11 15.57
CA ALA A 27 5.69 -16.38 16.64
C ALA A 27 4.39 -17.10 17.01
N LYS A 28 4.12 -17.22 18.30
CA LYS A 28 2.90 -17.70 18.94
C LYS A 28 1.61 -16.99 18.48
N GLU A 29 1.67 -16.07 17.52
CA GLU A 29 0.64 -15.10 17.16
C GLU A 29 0.37 -15.04 15.64
N SER A 30 0.65 -16.09 14.88
CA SER A 30 0.27 -16.12 13.45
C SER A 30 -0.94 -17.03 13.21
N VAL A 31 -1.90 -16.55 12.41
CA VAL A 31 -3.11 -17.29 12.03
C VAL A 31 -3.10 -17.52 10.53
N VAL A 32 -3.32 -18.76 10.10
CA VAL A 32 -3.45 -19.14 8.70
C VAL A 32 -4.92 -19.26 8.35
N SER A 33 -5.32 -18.64 7.23
CA SER A 33 -6.68 -18.63 6.70
C SER A 33 -6.64 -18.55 5.16
N GLU A 34 -7.76 -18.26 4.54
CA GLU A 34 -7.88 -18.00 3.10
C GLU A 34 -8.47 -16.61 2.85
N TRP A 35 -8.06 -15.99 1.75
CA TRP A 35 -8.64 -14.77 1.22
C TRP A 35 -8.85 -14.89 -0.29
N ASN A 36 -10.10 -14.83 -0.74
CA ASN A 36 -10.47 -15.03 -2.15
C ASN A 36 -9.86 -16.32 -2.78
N GLY A 37 -9.79 -17.41 -1.98
CA GLY A 37 -9.23 -18.69 -2.40
C GLY A 37 -7.70 -18.78 -2.32
N TYR A 38 -6.99 -17.72 -1.92
CA TYR A 38 -5.54 -17.72 -1.76
C TYR A 38 -5.14 -17.89 -0.29
N PRO A 39 -4.01 -18.58 0.01
CA PRO A 39 -3.49 -18.70 1.37
C PRO A 39 -3.17 -17.34 1.97
N ARG A 40 -3.72 -17.07 3.16
CA ARG A 40 -3.52 -15.84 3.92
C ARG A 40 -2.87 -16.15 5.26
N LEU A 41 -1.88 -15.36 5.63
CA LEU A 41 -1.21 -15.35 6.92
C LEU A 41 -1.45 -14.01 7.60
N ASP A 42 -2.04 -14.05 8.79
CA ASP A 42 -2.16 -12.90 9.69
C ASP A 42 -1.06 -12.99 10.74
N PHE A 43 -0.37 -11.88 11.02
CA PHE A 43 0.74 -11.81 11.98
C PHE A 43 0.87 -10.39 12.53
N ILE A 44 1.79 -10.17 13.47
CA ILE A 44 2.00 -8.88 14.12
C ILE A 44 3.42 -8.37 13.85
N VAL A 45 3.52 -7.08 13.51
CA VAL A 45 4.79 -6.34 13.46
C VAL A 45 4.63 -5.05 14.26
N ASP A 46 5.51 -4.82 15.21
CA ASP A 46 5.50 -3.62 16.06
C ASP A 46 4.13 -3.32 16.72
N GLY A 47 3.43 -4.41 17.13
CA GLY A 47 2.09 -4.34 17.74
C GLY A 47 0.95 -4.11 16.75
N ARG A 48 1.22 -4.09 15.44
CA ARG A 48 0.21 -3.82 14.40
C ARG A 48 -0.16 -5.09 13.62
N PRO A 49 -1.46 -5.28 13.33
CA PRO A 49 -1.92 -6.36 12.47
C PRO A 49 -1.32 -6.27 11.07
N CYS A 50 -0.84 -7.40 10.59
CA CYS A 50 -0.27 -7.55 9.26
C CYS A 50 -0.90 -8.72 8.53
N ILE A 51 -0.98 -8.62 7.22
CA ILE A 51 -1.52 -9.65 6.33
C ILE A 51 -0.50 -9.92 5.23
N LEU A 52 -0.27 -11.20 4.94
CA LEU A 52 0.41 -11.65 3.74
C LEU A 52 -0.46 -12.67 3.03
N VAL A 53 -0.84 -12.38 1.77
CA VAL A 53 -1.54 -13.32 0.90
C VAL A 53 -0.54 -13.87 -0.10
N SER A 54 -0.48 -15.18 -0.21
CA SER A 54 0.45 -15.87 -1.10
C SER A 54 -0.26 -16.38 -2.35
N PRO A 55 0.38 -16.30 -3.53
CA PRO A 55 -0.14 -16.93 -4.73
C PRO A 55 -0.05 -18.46 -4.61
N HIS A 56 -0.88 -19.19 -5.36
CA HIS A 56 -0.77 -20.67 -5.43
C HIS A 56 0.58 -21.12 -5.98
N MET A 57 1.16 -20.33 -6.88
CA MET A 57 2.49 -20.56 -7.43
C MET A 57 3.23 -19.22 -7.52
N ALA A 58 4.23 -19.06 -6.67
CA ALA A 58 5.01 -17.83 -6.65
C ALA A 58 5.87 -17.71 -7.92
N ALA A 59 5.90 -16.50 -8.49
CA ALA A 59 6.84 -16.17 -9.55
C ALA A 59 8.29 -16.15 -9.03
N ALA A 60 9.26 -16.24 -9.94
CA ALA A 60 10.67 -16.20 -9.57
C ALA A 60 11.00 -14.94 -8.75
N ASN A 61 11.86 -15.08 -7.75
CA ASN A 61 12.24 -14.03 -6.81
C ASN A 61 11.08 -13.53 -5.91
N LYS A 62 9.94 -14.22 -5.87
CA LYS A 62 8.79 -13.90 -5.01
C LYS A 62 8.45 -12.41 -5.02
N PRO A 63 8.06 -11.84 -6.16
CA PRO A 63 7.65 -10.43 -6.23
C PRO A 63 6.41 -10.20 -5.38
N TRP A 64 6.24 -8.97 -4.90
CA TRP A 64 5.13 -8.62 -4.05
C TRP A 64 4.66 -7.18 -4.24
N ILE A 65 3.37 -6.97 -3.96
CA ILE A 65 2.73 -5.67 -3.89
C ILE A 65 2.40 -5.37 -2.43
N TRP A 66 2.70 -4.14 -2.03
CA TRP A 66 2.39 -3.63 -0.70
C TRP A 66 1.23 -2.66 -0.78
N ARG A 67 0.06 -3.14 -0.38
CA ARG A 67 -1.12 -2.31 -0.22
C ARG A 67 -1.01 -1.52 1.07
N THR A 68 -0.92 -0.19 0.98
CA THR A 68 -0.57 0.65 2.11
C THR A 68 -1.77 1.07 2.97
N GLU A 69 -2.99 0.93 2.46
CA GLU A 69 -4.25 1.20 3.16
C GLU A 69 -5.41 0.39 2.55
N PHE A 70 -6.52 0.30 3.26
CA PHE A 70 -7.80 -0.26 2.79
C PHE A 70 -7.68 -1.68 2.22
N PHE A 71 -7.09 -2.60 3.00
CA PHE A 71 -7.05 -4.01 2.59
C PHE A 71 -8.46 -4.54 2.32
N ASP A 72 -8.61 -5.28 1.22
CA ASP A 72 -9.88 -5.86 0.74
C ASP A 72 -10.88 -4.87 0.11
N ASP A 73 -10.59 -3.59 0.07
CA ASP A 73 -11.41 -2.64 -0.67
C ASP A 73 -11.03 -2.67 -2.17
N THR A 74 -11.95 -3.10 -3.02
CA THR A 74 -11.77 -3.19 -4.48
C THR A 74 -10.48 -3.91 -4.90
N PRO A 75 -10.32 -5.21 -4.57
CA PRO A 75 -9.04 -5.93 -4.67
C PRO A 75 -8.71 -6.44 -6.08
N ALA A 76 -9.20 -5.80 -7.14
CA ALA A 76 -9.04 -6.29 -8.51
C ALA A 76 -7.56 -6.39 -8.93
N VAL A 77 -6.75 -5.39 -8.59
CA VAL A 77 -5.31 -5.37 -8.87
C VAL A 77 -4.58 -6.43 -8.06
N ASP A 78 -4.89 -6.54 -6.76
CA ASP A 78 -4.31 -7.56 -5.88
C ASP A 78 -4.55 -8.98 -6.42
N LEU A 79 -5.80 -9.28 -6.78
CA LEU A 79 -6.17 -10.60 -7.33
C LEU A 79 -5.50 -10.88 -8.67
N ALA A 80 -5.42 -9.87 -9.55
CA ALA A 80 -4.74 -10.00 -10.83
C ALA A 80 -3.24 -10.26 -10.67
N LEU A 81 -2.59 -9.70 -9.67
CA LEU A 81 -1.19 -9.91 -9.37
C LEU A 81 -0.94 -11.25 -8.66
N LEU A 82 -1.82 -11.67 -7.73
CA LEU A 82 -1.77 -13.02 -7.15
C LEU A 82 -1.84 -14.10 -8.24
N ALA A 83 -2.75 -13.94 -9.23
CA ALA A 83 -2.85 -14.85 -10.37
C ALA A 83 -1.56 -14.90 -11.23
N ARG A 84 -0.71 -13.86 -11.16
CA ARG A 84 0.61 -13.77 -11.81
C ARG A 84 1.78 -14.20 -10.92
N GLY A 85 1.50 -14.72 -9.73
CA GLY A 85 2.52 -15.21 -8.81
C GLY A 85 3.13 -14.15 -7.89
N TYR A 86 2.53 -12.97 -7.77
CA TYR A 86 2.90 -11.96 -6.78
C TYR A 86 2.29 -12.28 -5.43
N HIS A 87 2.95 -11.90 -4.35
CA HIS A 87 2.37 -11.86 -3.02
C HIS A 87 1.69 -10.49 -2.80
N VAL A 88 0.67 -10.45 -1.95
CA VAL A 88 0.03 -9.21 -1.51
C VAL A 88 0.27 -9.03 -0.02
N ALA A 89 0.80 -7.89 0.37
CA ALA A 89 1.15 -7.59 1.76
C ALA A 89 0.46 -6.32 2.24
N TYR A 90 0.07 -6.31 3.52
CA TYR A 90 -0.58 -5.18 4.18
C TYR A 90 -0.16 -5.11 5.65
N ILE A 91 -0.02 -3.91 6.17
CA ILE A 91 0.10 -3.61 7.58
C ILE A 91 -0.90 -2.52 7.95
N ASP A 92 -1.62 -2.69 9.06
CA ASP A 92 -2.57 -1.70 9.55
C ASP A 92 -1.84 -0.46 10.07
N MET A 93 -1.92 0.62 9.30
CA MET A 93 -1.32 1.92 9.62
C MET A 93 -2.38 3.00 9.83
N GLN A 94 -3.61 2.59 10.12
CA GLN A 94 -4.74 3.49 10.28
C GLN A 94 -4.41 4.64 11.25
N ASP A 95 -4.87 5.84 10.89
CA ASP A 95 -4.67 7.10 11.62
C ASP A 95 -3.21 7.60 11.71
N MET A 96 -2.28 7.07 10.88
CA MET A 96 -0.90 7.55 10.84
C MET A 96 -0.56 8.47 9.67
N TYR A 97 -1.43 8.60 8.67
CA TYR A 97 -1.38 9.58 7.56
C TYR A 97 -0.01 9.70 6.86
N GLY A 98 0.76 8.61 6.75
CA GLY A 98 2.09 8.63 6.15
C GLY A 98 3.12 9.48 6.91
N SER A 99 2.93 9.67 8.21
CA SER A 99 3.80 10.47 9.08
C SER A 99 5.21 9.90 9.20
N PRO A 100 6.20 10.68 9.65
CA PRO A 100 7.56 10.17 9.91
C PRO A 100 7.59 8.95 10.85
N ALA A 101 6.69 8.91 11.84
CA ALA A 101 6.56 7.77 12.74
C ALA A 101 6.10 6.49 11.99
N SER A 102 5.20 6.63 11.03
CA SER A 102 4.75 5.50 10.20
C SER A 102 5.86 4.92 9.34
N MET A 103 6.79 5.72 8.87
CA MET A 103 7.90 5.26 8.03
C MET A 103 8.80 4.26 8.77
N THR A 104 9.05 4.48 10.05
CA THR A 104 9.82 3.55 10.90
C THR A 104 9.12 2.19 11.06
N ILE A 105 7.79 2.19 11.17
CA ILE A 105 7.00 0.96 11.26
C ILE A 105 6.99 0.24 9.91
N MET A 106 6.88 0.99 8.81
CA MET A 106 6.97 0.46 7.45
C MET A 106 8.32 -0.19 7.18
N ASP A 107 9.43 0.40 7.65
CA ASP A 107 10.76 -0.20 7.55
C ASP A 107 10.80 -1.58 8.26
N LYS A 108 10.28 -1.68 9.48
CA LYS A 108 10.21 -2.96 10.22
C LYS A 108 9.36 -4.02 9.51
N PHE A 109 8.25 -3.61 8.90
CA PHE A 109 7.41 -4.51 8.11
C PHE A 109 8.13 -5.00 6.85
N TYR A 110 8.76 -4.09 6.11
CA TYR A 110 9.59 -4.44 4.95
C TYR A 110 10.68 -5.44 5.32
N ASP A 111 11.45 -5.17 6.39
CA ASP A 111 12.51 -6.05 6.87
C ASP A 111 11.96 -7.44 7.24
N ARG A 112 10.80 -7.49 7.89
CA ARG A 112 10.13 -8.75 8.24
C ARG A 112 9.83 -9.61 7.02
N LEU A 113 9.31 -8.99 5.95
CA LEU A 113 8.92 -9.69 4.73
C LEU A 113 10.12 -10.11 3.88
N THR A 114 11.13 -9.27 3.77
CA THR A 114 12.28 -9.53 2.91
C THR A 114 13.33 -10.44 3.56
N THR A 115 13.60 -10.29 4.84
CA THR A 115 14.59 -11.11 5.55
C THR A 115 14.03 -12.46 6.00
N GLN A 116 12.84 -12.48 6.61
CA GLN A 116 12.25 -13.71 7.13
C GLN A 116 11.28 -14.37 6.13
N GLY A 117 10.52 -13.54 5.38
CA GLY A 117 9.61 -14.00 4.34
C GLY A 117 10.31 -14.36 3.03
N SER A 118 11.56 -13.94 2.85
CA SER A 118 12.33 -14.12 1.63
C SER A 118 11.63 -13.58 0.37
N LEU A 119 10.82 -12.53 0.51
CA LEU A 119 10.23 -11.83 -0.61
C LEU A 119 11.29 -10.98 -1.33
N SER A 120 10.98 -10.56 -2.57
CA SER A 120 11.87 -9.69 -3.34
C SER A 120 12.31 -8.45 -2.55
N GLY A 121 13.57 -8.04 -2.67
CA GLY A 121 14.08 -6.79 -2.08
C GLY A 121 13.50 -5.52 -2.70
N LYS A 122 12.67 -5.63 -3.76
CA LYS A 122 11.89 -4.50 -4.30
C LYS A 122 10.42 -4.87 -4.37
N CYS A 123 9.57 -4.00 -3.83
CA CYS A 123 8.11 -4.14 -3.88
C CYS A 123 7.47 -3.19 -4.90
N VAL A 124 6.26 -3.51 -5.32
CA VAL A 124 5.32 -2.55 -5.88
C VAL A 124 4.57 -1.91 -4.73
N LEU A 125 4.50 -0.58 -4.67
CA LEU A 125 3.67 0.12 -3.70
C LEU A 125 2.30 0.41 -4.29
N GLU A 126 1.25 0.12 -3.54
CA GLU A 126 -0.13 0.41 -3.90
C GLU A 126 -0.77 1.35 -2.89
N GLY A 127 -1.18 2.53 -3.36
CA GLY A 127 -1.73 3.57 -2.49
C GLY A 127 -3.09 4.07 -2.97
N PHE A 128 -4.17 3.67 -2.29
CA PHE A 128 -5.51 4.19 -2.52
C PHE A 128 -5.79 5.37 -1.58
N SER A 129 -6.34 6.47 -2.11
CA SER A 129 -6.74 7.62 -1.31
C SER A 129 -5.61 8.09 -0.38
N ARG A 130 -5.82 8.11 0.94
CA ARG A 130 -4.79 8.44 1.94
C ARG A 130 -3.61 7.46 1.96
N GLY A 131 -3.78 6.26 1.38
CA GLY A 131 -2.68 5.33 1.15
C GLY A 131 -1.58 5.90 0.27
N GLY A 132 -1.89 6.88 -0.57
CA GLY A 132 -0.92 7.64 -1.35
C GLY A 132 0.14 8.34 -0.49
N LEU A 133 -0.22 8.85 0.70
CA LEU A 133 0.73 9.45 1.64
C LEU A 133 1.78 8.45 2.12
N PHE A 134 1.37 7.21 2.43
CA PHE A 134 2.28 6.16 2.86
C PHE A 134 3.19 5.70 1.72
N ALA A 135 2.59 5.35 0.58
CA ALA A 135 3.31 4.82 -0.57
C ALA A 135 4.37 5.79 -1.09
N LEU A 136 3.98 7.06 -1.31
CA LEU A 136 4.87 8.06 -1.89
C LEU A 136 5.93 8.55 -0.89
N ASN A 137 5.58 8.73 0.40
CA ASN A 137 6.55 9.13 1.41
C ASN A 137 7.59 8.02 1.64
N TRP A 138 7.17 6.75 1.72
CA TRP A 138 8.12 5.66 1.90
C TRP A 138 9.01 5.47 0.67
N ALA A 139 8.45 5.58 -0.55
CA ALA A 139 9.24 5.53 -1.79
C ALA A 139 10.30 6.64 -1.85
N ALA A 140 9.98 7.85 -1.36
CA ALA A 140 10.94 8.95 -1.31
C ALA A 140 12.11 8.69 -0.35
N LEU A 141 11.84 7.97 0.75
CA LEU A 141 12.84 7.67 1.78
C LEU A 141 13.63 6.39 1.51
N ARG A 142 13.05 5.44 0.76
CA ARG A 142 13.60 4.10 0.48
C ARG A 142 13.47 3.73 -1.00
N PRO A 143 13.92 4.58 -1.92
CA PRO A 143 13.73 4.34 -3.36
C PRO A 143 14.40 3.05 -3.84
N GLU A 144 15.49 2.61 -3.19
CA GLU A 144 16.19 1.37 -3.50
C GLU A 144 15.33 0.11 -3.30
N HIS A 145 14.25 0.20 -2.50
CA HIS A 145 13.35 -0.91 -2.18
C HIS A 145 12.05 -0.91 -3.01
N VAL A 146 11.91 0.03 -3.96
CA VAL A 146 10.70 0.18 -4.76
C VAL A 146 10.95 -0.21 -6.21
N ALA A 147 10.08 -1.04 -6.77
CA ALA A 147 10.09 -1.43 -8.18
C ALA A 147 9.21 -0.49 -9.03
N SER A 148 8.02 -0.17 -8.54
CA SER A 148 7.05 0.74 -9.16
C SER A 148 6.02 1.19 -8.14
N ILE A 149 5.24 2.23 -8.49
CA ILE A 149 4.18 2.77 -7.65
C ILE A 149 2.89 2.77 -8.47
N TYR A 150 1.83 2.18 -7.90
CA TYR A 150 0.46 2.30 -8.37
C TYR A 150 -0.36 3.08 -7.35
N VAL A 151 -1.08 4.10 -7.79
CA VAL A 151 -1.92 4.92 -6.90
C VAL A 151 -3.29 5.17 -7.51
N ASP A 152 -4.33 5.14 -6.68
CA ASP A 152 -5.70 5.37 -7.07
C ASP A 152 -6.29 6.53 -6.24
N ALA A 153 -6.68 7.61 -6.90
CA ALA A 153 -7.14 8.84 -6.28
C ALA A 153 -6.27 9.28 -5.08
N PRO A 154 -4.91 9.33 -5.22
CA PRO A 154 -4.00 9.44 -4.09
C PRO A 154 -4.03 10.81 -3.43
N VAL A 155 -4.02 10.84 -2.10
CA VAL A 155 -3.64 12.03 -1.36
C VAL A 155 -2.15 12.26 -1.54
N CYS A 156 -1.79 13.41 -2.12
CA CYS A 156 -0.41 13.84 -2.33
C CYS A 156 -0.03 15.08 -1.52
N ASP A 157 -1.02 15.79 -0.98
CA ASP A 157 -0.83 16.92 -0.06
C ASP A 157 -1.84 16.82 1.10
N MET A 158 -1.33 16.68 2.32
CA MET A 158 -2.20 16.63 3.51
C MET A 158 -2.99 17.93 3.73
N LYS A 159 -2.58 19.04 3.14
CA LYS A 159 -3.32 20.32 3.21
C LYS A 159 -4.58 20.28 2.35
N SER A 160 -4.56 19.55 1.21
CA SER A 160 -5.76 19.27 0.44
C SER A 160 -6.67 18.33 1.24
N TRP A 161 -6.20 17.08 1.47
CA TRP A 161 -6.90 16.15 2.35
C TRP A 161 -5.90 15.59 3.39
N PRO A 162 -6.23 15.53 4.65
CA PRO A 162 -7.52 15.85 5.29
C PRO A 162 -7.76 17.34 5.57
N GLY A 163 -6.79 18.22 5.25
CA GLY A 163 -6.81 19.63 5.66
C GLY A 163 -7.95 20.48 5.11
N GLY A 164 -8.51 20.16 3.95
CA GLY A 164 -9.58 20.96 3.32
C GLY A 164 -9.18 22.41 3.04
N LYS A 165 -7.88 22.66 2.76
CA LYS A 165 -7.35 24.01 2.55
C LYS A 165 -7.40 24.49 1.10
N GLY A 166 -8.14 23.78 0.25
CA GLY A 166 -8.37 24.09 -1.14
C GLY A 166 -9.80 23.77 -1.54
N ARG A 167 -9.98 23.01 -2.64
CA ARG A 167 -11.28 22.55 -3.16
C ARG A 167 -11.75 21.24 -2.53
N SER A 168 -10.84 20.48 -1.91
CA SER A 168 -11.18 19.27 -1.17
C SER A 168 -12.20 19.57 -0.08
N ASN A 169 -13.16 18.67 0.09
CA ASN A 169 -14.11 18.74 1.22
C ASN A 169 -13.39 18.61 2.57
N GLY A 170 -12.17 18.03 2.59
CA GLY A 170 -11.41 17.77 3.79
C GLY A 170 -12.13 16.87 4.79
N SER A 171 -11.51 16.70 5.95
CA SER A 171 -12.07 16.01 7.11
C SER A 171 -11.51 16.67 8.38
N PRO A 172 -12.30 17.48 9.09
CA PRO A 172 -11.81 18.16 10.29
C PRO A 172 -11.29 17.19 11.36
N GLU A 173 -11.94 16.04 11.53
CA GLU A 173 -11.51 15.02 12.50
C GLU A 173 -10.16 14.43 12.08
N ASP A 174 -10.02 14.00 10.82
CA ASP A 174 -8.75 13.44 10.30
C ASP A 174 -7.64 14.50 10.27
N TRP A 175 -7.99 15.79 10.07
CA TRP A 175 -7.00 16.87 10.12
C TRP A 175 -6.40 17.04 11.52
N GLU A 176 -7.21 16.96 12.57
CA GLU A 176 -6.70 17.03 13.95
C GLU A 176 -5.83 15.79 14.26
N LYS A 177 -6.25 14.60 13.87
CA LYS A 177 -5.44 13.36 14.01
C LYS A 177 -4.12 13.48 13.24
N CYS A 178 -4.17 13.97 12.01
CA CYS A 178 -3.00 14.17 11.16
C CYS A 178 -2.01 15.16 11.80
N LYS A 179 -2.48 16.31 12.25
CA LYS A 179 -1.63 17.28 12.96
C LYS A 179 -0.97 16.66 14.20
N ALA A 180 -1.74 15.93 14.99
CA ALA A 180 -1.25 15.28 16.20
C ALA A 180 -0.14 14.25 15.92
N ILE A 181 -0.33 13.35 14.94
CA ILE A 181 0.66 12.31 14.61
C ILE A 181 1.93 12.88 13.96
N TYR A 182 1.81 14.02 13.25
CA TYR A 182 2.97 14.74 12.71
C TYR A 182 3.67 15.62 13.76
N GLY A 183 3.08 15.79 14.95
CA GLY A 183 3.63 16.61 16.04
C GLY A 183 3.50 18.12 15.80
N PHE A 184 2.54 18.57 14.97
CA PHE A 184 2.30 19.99 14.76
C PHE A 184 1.53 20.59 15.94
N ALA A 185 2.15 21.52 16.61
CA ALA A 185 1.52 22.24 17.74
C ALA A 185 0.56 23.34 17.29
N THR A 186 0.70 23.84 16.05
CA THR A 186 -0.10 24.93 15.51
C THR A 186 -0.53 24.62 14.07
N GLU A 187 -1.62 25.25 13.63
CA GLU A 187 -2.07 25.23 12.25
C GLU A 187 -0.99 25.74 11.28
N GLU A 188 -0.26 26.78 11.68
CA GLU A 188 0.81 27.35 10.86
C GLU A 188 1.92 26.34 10.56
N GLN A 189 2.31 25.52 11.54
CA GLN A 189 3.29 24.47 11.33
C GLN A 189 2.83 23.46 10.27
N ALA A 190 1.57 23.04 10.34
CA ALA A 190 1.00 22.14 9.34
C ALA A 190 0.95 22.80 7.94
N MET A 191 0.54 24.06 7.87
CA MET A 191 0.45 24.80 6.61
C MET A 191 1.81 25.09 5.96
N THR A 192 2.86 25.22 6.77
CA THR A 192 4.24 25.46 6.28
C THR A 192 5.04 24.17 6.03
N TYR A 193 4.50 23.00 6.34
CA TYR A 193 5.16 21.73 6.08
C TYR A 193 5.48 21.52 4.60
N ARG A 194 6.73 21.05 4.31
CA ARG A 194 7.28 20.97 2.94
C ARG A 194 7.81 19.57 2.56
N ASN A 195 7.33 18.53 3.22
CA ASN A 195 7.65 17.15 2.86
C ASN A 195 6.40 16.34 2.52
N ASN A 196 5.43 16.97 1.82
CA ASN A 196 4.32 16.25 1.21
C ASN A 196 4.78 15.54 -0.07
N PRO A 197 4.12 14.47 -0.49
CA PRO A 197 4.43 13.77 -1.75
C PRO A 197 4.53 14.68 -2.98
N ILE A 198 3.79 15.80 -3.02
CA ILE A 198 3.90 16.78 -4.12
C ILE A 198 5.16 17.64 -4.06
N ASP A 199 5.88 17.66 -2.95
CA ASP A 199 7.05 18.53 -2.81
C ASP A 199 8.26 17.95 -3.56
N THR A 200 9.00 18.82 -4.26
CA THR A 200 10.11 18.43 -5.13
C THR A 200 11.19 17.65 -4.38
N THR A 201 11.41 17.96 -3.10
CA THR A 201 12.36 17.25 -2.23
C THR A 201 11.97 15.79 -2.03
N MET A 202 10.66 15.48 -1.99
CA MET A 202 10.15 14.12 -1.86
C MET A 202 10.09 13.39 -3.22
N LEU A 203 9.81 14.11 -4.30
CA LEU A 203 9.74 13.50 -5.64
C LEU A 203 11.12 13.20 -6.24
N ARG A 204 12.15 13.97 -5.90
CA ARG A 204 13.49 13.84 -6.48
C ARG A 204 14.09 12.44 -6.30
N PRO A 205 14.13 11.82 -5.11
CA PRO A 205 14.69 10.48 -4.95
C PRO A 205 13.98 9.43 -5.80
N ILE A 206 12.65 9.56 -5.95
CA ILE A 206 11.83 8.63 -6.75
C ILE A 206 12.19 8.78 -8.24
N ALA A 207 12.32 10.02 -8.74
CA ALA A 207 12.66 10.30 -10.13
C ALA A 207 14.10 9.84 -10.47
N GLU A 208 15.07 10.17 -9.63
CA GLU A 208 16.48 9.78 -9.80
C GLU A 208 16.70 8.26 -9.76
N SER A 209 15.83 7.53 -9.02
CA SER A 209 15.81 6.07 -9.00
C SER A 209 15.03 5.43 -10.14
N HIS A 210 14.50 6.24 -11.08
CA HIS A 210 13.74 5.82 -12.25
C HIS A 210 12.53 4.94 -11.92
N ILE A 211 11.89 5.16 -10.76
CA ILE A 211 10.71 4.43 -10.32
C ILE A 211 9.49 4.94 -11.11
N PRO A 212 8.83 4.10 -11.91
CA PRO A 212 7.64 4.51 -12.64
C PRO A 212 6.42 4.62 -11.72
N ILE A 213 5.55 5.60 -12.02
CA ILE A 213 4.29 5.81 -11.32
C ILE A 213 3.13 5.62 -12.30
N LEU A 214 2.16 4.80 -11.92
CA LEU A 214 0.85 4.72 -12.56
C LEU A 214 -0.21 5.24 -11.61
N ALA A 215 -1.01 6.21 -12.05
CA ALA A 215 -2.10 6.77 -11.28
C ALA A 215 -3.43 6.63 -12.03
N VAL A 216 -4.50 6.29 -11.31
CA VAL A 216 -5.87 6.30 -11.81
C VAL A 216 -6.67 7.29 -10.96
N CYS A 217 -7.39 8.23 -11.59
CA CYS A 217 -8.10 9.29 -10.87
C CYS A 217 -9.39 9.68 -11.59
N GLY A 218 -10.42 10.04 -10.83
CA GLY A 218 -11.65 10.63 -11.37
C GLY A 218 -11.53 12.16 -11.43
N ASP A 219 -12.03 12.80 -12.50
CA ASP A 219 -11.95 14.25 -12.66
C ASP A 219 -13.08 15.02 -11.94
N ALA A 220 -14.08 14.30 -11.41
CA ALA A 220 -15.13 14.85 -10.57
C ALA A 220 -14.92 14.59 -9.06
N ASP A 221 -13.69 14.19 -8.66
CA ASP A 221 -13.35 13.94 -7.27
C ASP A 221 -13.28 15.23 -6.46
N LEU A 222 -14.16 15.34 -5.43
CA LEU A 222 -14.21 16.46 -4.47
C LEU A 222 -13.58 16.10 -3.12
N VAL A 223 -13.23 14.83 -2.90
CA VAL A 223 -12.52 14.38 -1.69
C VAL A 223 -11.03 14.60 -1.87
N VAL A 224 -10.46 14.10 -2.98
CA VAL A 224 -9.05 14.27 -3.34
C VAL A 224 -8.95 14.87 -4.75
N PRO A 225 -9.21 16.19 -4.92
CA PRO A 225 -9.19 16.82 -6.22
C PRO A 225 -7.86 16.64 -6.95
N MET A 226 -7.92 16.26 -8.23
CA MET A 226 -6.72 16.00 -9.05
C MET A 226 -5.79 17.21 -9.13
N ASP A 227 -6.35 18.41 -9.26
CA ASP A 227 -5.62 19.66 -9.43
C ASP A 227 -4.87 20.12 -8.17
N GLU A 228 -5.19 19.56 -7.00
CA GLU A 228 -4.49 19.80 -5.74
C GLU A 228 -3.50 18.69 -5.39
N ASN A 229 -3.60 17.54 -6.04
CA ASN A 229 -2.84 16.33 -5.72
C ASN A 229 -2.04 15.82 -6.95
N ILE A 230 -2.60 14.88 -7.67
CA ILE A 230 -1.86 14.12 -8.70
C ILE A 230 -1.38 14.98 -9.88
N LEU A 231 -2.08 16.03 -10.27
CA LEU A 231 -1.65 16.88 -11.39
C LEU A 231 -0.47 17.77 -11.00
N ILE A 232 -0.39 18.25 -9.75
CA ILE A 232 0.80 18.96 -9.24
C ILE A 232 1.97 17.98 -9.17
N LEU A 233 1.75 16.78 -8.61
CA LEU A 233 2.76 15.74 -8.55
C LEU A 233 3.27 15.41 -9.95
N LYS A 234 2.39 15.11 -10.91
CA LYS A 234 2.74 14.78 -12.29
C LYS A 234 3.63 15.85 -12.91
N LYS A 235 3.22 17.13 -12.83
CA LYS A 235 3.98 18.23 -13.39
C LYS A 235 5.41 18.27 -12.83
N ARG A 236 5.53 18.29 -11.50
CA ARG A 236 6.83 18.37 -10.83
C ARG A 236 7.70 17.14 -11.06
N PHE A 237 7.09 15.96 -11.11
CA PHE A 237 7.79 14.70 -11.33
C PHE A 237 8.38 14.62 -12.74
N LEU A 238 7.62 15.07 -13.77
CA LEU A 238 8.10 15.17 -15.15
C LEU A 238 9.22 16.19 -15.28
N GLU A 239 9.16 17.33 -14.59
CA GLU A 239 10.22 18.34 -14.54
C GLU A 239 11.54 17.79 -13.93
N LEU A 240 11.45 16.77 -13.08
CA LEU A 240 12.59 16.04 -12.52
C LEU A 240 13.08 14.88 -13.40
N GLY A 241 12.47 14.66 -14.57
CA GLY A 241 12.79 13.54 -15.46
C GLY A 241 12.15 12.21 -15.06
N GLY A 242 11.19 12.25 -14.13
CA GLY A 242 10.44 11.06 -13.70
C GLY A 242 9.47 10.55 -14.77
N ASN A 243 9.06 9.29 -14.66
CA ASN A 243 8.11 8.62 -15.54
C ASN A 243 6.79 8.39 -14.82
N ILE A 244 5.73 9.05 -15.27
CA ILE A 244 4.38 8.94 -14.68
C ILE A 244 3.31 8.91 -15.75
N GLU A 245 2.41 7.95 -15.66
CA GLU A 245 1.16 7.89 -16.40
C GLU A 245 -0.01 8.20 -15.44
N VAL A 246 -0.94 9.04 -15.90
CA VAL A 246 -2.18 9.35 -15.16
C VAL A 246 -3.35 9.04 -16.07
N ILE A 247 -4.13 8.03 -15.69
CA ILE A 247 -5.38 7.65 -16.32
C ILE A 247 -6.50 8.44 -15.64
N THR A 248 -7.15 9.31 -16.40
CA THR A 248 -8.27 10.09 -15.90
C THR A 248 -9.59 9.43 -16.31
N LYS A 249 -10.51 9.22 -15.38
CA LYS A 249 -11.87 8.71 -15.62
C LYS A 249 -12.85 9.87 -15.61
N PRO A 250 -13.41 10.25 -16.79
CA PRO A 250 -14.29 11.40 -16.91
C PRO A 250 -15.60 11.24 -16.12
N GLY A 251 -15.98 12.25 -15.36
CA GLY A 251 -17.22 12.29 -14.55
C GLY A 251 -17.23 11.35 -13.34
N VAL A 252 -16.10 10.72 -13.03
CA VAL A 252 -15.99 9.82 -11.87
C VAL A 252 -15.49 10.59 -10.65
N GLY A 253 -16.11 10.34 -9.50
CA GLY A 253 -15.73 10.93 -8.20
C GLY A 253 -14.54 10.24 -7.55
N HIS A 254 -14.51 10.28 -6.20
CA HIS A 254 -13.51 9.56 -5.43
C HIS A 254 -13.61 8.05 -5.69
N HIS A 255 -12.54 7.33 -5.65
CA HIS A 255 -12.46 5.90 -5.99
C HIS A 255 -12.87 5.57 -7.44
N PRO A 256 -12.09 6.01 -8.44
CA PRO A 256 -12.30 5.60 -9.83
C PRO A 256 -12.03 4.12 -10.09
N HIS A 257 -11.21 3.51 -9.31
CA HIS A 257 -10.75 2.12 -9.37
C HIS A 257 -10.58 1.55 -10.79
N SER A 258 -9.48 0.94 -11.05
CA SER A 258 -9.17 0.32 -12.35
C SER A 258 -9.83 -1.04 -12.51
#